data_6173a51179d307dd0acb0f72b768beda
#
_entry.id   6173a51179d307dd0acb0f72b768beda
#
_cell.length_a   1.000
_cell.length_b   1.000
_cell.length_c   1.000
_cell.angle_alpha   90.00
_cell.angle_beta   90.00
_cell.angle_gamma   90.00
#
_symmetry.space_group_name_H-M   'P 1'
#
loop_
_entity.id
_entity.type
_entity.pdbx_description
1 polymer ?
#
loop_
_entity_poly.entity_id
_entity_poly.type
_entity_poly.pdbx_seq_one_letter_code
_entity_poly.pdbx_strand_id
1 'polypeptide(L)'
;MERAVRVVIAIAALTIFAVAQGAPPKKVKAQESTMTKTQTKPTVADAEKFMAETEFTLNEMNVKLARAQWIQATFITDDTESIAADYNQRLITEMTRLADEVKRFDGLELPPVLARKFLLLKLQLFSLENPKEREEFAQLASSLEGEYGKGKYCPKTGKFAGKCLEIGEIEKVFAKSRDPEELKEIWAGWHSIGAPMRAKYTRFIELQNKGARELGFKDMGAQWRSNYDMTPEQFSAETERLWNQVRPLYESLHTYVRTQLVKKYGSHAADVNGMIRADLLGNPWGQEWGNIYPLVAPAGSKGVGYDLTELLRQKKVDELGMVHYGENFFKSLGFEPLPATFWERSQFIKPRDREVVCHASAWDIDNQDDLRLKMCIQIRDEDFVTVHHELGHNFYQRAYKHQPFMFMNGANDGFHEAIGDTIALSITPEYLKQVGLIDKVPESDDTALLLRQAMDKVAFLPFGLMIDQWRWKVFDGEIKPADYNAAWWSLRAKYQGVVPPVARTEADFDPGAKYHVPGNVPYTRYFLARILQFQFYRAMCREAGQIGPLHRCSFYDNKAAGAKLNAMLQLGMSKPWPEALKTLTGEERMDAGAMMEYFAPLKKWLDEQNAAAGVKSGWTVPAK
;
A
#
# COMPACT_ATOMS: atom_id res chain seq x y z
N MET A 1 -2.93 11.27 1.54
CA MET A 1 -1.95 10.38 0.90
C MET A 1 -2.34 8.88 0.87
N GLU A 2 -3.47 8.46 1.43
CA GLU A 2 -3.97 7.07 1.33
C GLU A 2 -4.73 6.74 0.04
N ARG A 3 -4.79 7.64 -0.91
CA ARG A 3 -5.53 7.41 -2.16
C ARG A 3 -4.68 6.87 -3.31
N ALA A 4 -3.40 6.61 -3.11
CA ALA A 4 -2.47 6.26 -4.18
C ALA A 4 -2.18 4.75 -4.35
N VAL A 5 -2.94 3.85 -3.73
CA VAL A 5 -2.57 2.42 -3.76
C VAL A 5 -3.75 1.55 -4.18
N ARG A 6 -4.06 1.55 -5.45
CA ARG A 6 -5.03 0.60 -6.01
C ARG A 6 -4.73 0.08 -7.39
N VAL A 7 -3.53 0.17 -7.91
CA VAL A 7 -3.20 -0.48 -9.20
C VAL A 7 -1.75 -0.93 -9.27
N VAL A 8 -1.35 -1.82 -8.40
CA VAL A 8 -0.37 -2.85 -8.73
C VAL A 8 -0.80 -4.10 -8.00
N ILE A 9 -1.24 -5.10 -8.76
CA ILE A 9 -1.73 -6.40 -8.31
C ILE A 9 -3.14 -6.33 -7.68
N ALA A 10 -4.17 -6.00 -8.47
CA ALA A 10 -5.50 -6.54 -8.26
C ALA A 10 -5.54 -7.96 -8.86
N ILE A 11 -4.76 -8.89 -8.32
CA ILE A 11 -5.03 -10.31 -8.48
C ILE A 11 -5.96 -10.69 -7.34
N ALA A 12 -7.21 -10.97 -7.73
CA ALA A 12 -8.29 -11.53 -6.95
C ALA A 12 -9.09 -10.58 -6.04
N ALA A 13 -9.96 -9.77 -6.64
CA ALA A 13 -11.25 -9.49 -6.04
C ALA A 13 -12.31 -9.81 -7.08
N LEU A 14 -12.98 -10.95 -6.90
CA LEU A 14 -14.06 -11.43 -7.75
C LEU A 14 -15.30 -10.55 -7.58
N THR A 15 -15.74 -9.91 -8.65
CA THR A 15 -17.16 -9.51 -8.80
C THR A 15 -17.83 -10.47 -9.76
N ILE A 16 -18.65 -11.37 -9.23
CA ILE A 16 -19.55 -12.22 -10.03
C ILE A 16 -20.94 -11.62 -10.00
N PHE A 17 -21.39 -11.04 -11.11
CA PHE A 17 -22.79 -10.79 -11.36
C PHE A 17 -23.46 -12.06 -11.88
N ALA A 18 -24.51 -12.50 -11.19
CA ALA A 18 -25.37 -13.58 -11.64
C ALA A 18 -26.24 -13.10 -12.81
N VAL A 19 -26.09 -13.72 -13.98
CA VAL A 19 -27.04 -13.62 -15.10
C VAL A 19 -27.72 -14.97 -15.31
N ALA A 20 -29.03 -14.87 -15.51
CA ALA A 20 -30.03 -15.88 -15.53
C ALA A 20 -29.86 -16.98 -16.59
N GLN A 21 -30.37 -18.11 -16.22
CA GLN A 21 -30.71 -19.36 -16.89
C GLN A 21 -30.91 -19.34 -18.41
N GLY A 22 -30.05 -20.07 -19.11
CA GLY A 22 -30.32 -20.63 -20.44
C GLY A 22 -30.25 -22.16 -20.41
N ALA A 23 -31.22 -22.82 -21.06
CA ALA A 23 -31.46 -24.25 -21.03
C ALA A 23 -30.28 -25.13 -21.53
N PRO A 24 -30.18 -26.40 -21.06
CA PRO A 24 -29.02 -27.25 -21.32
C PRO A 24 -29.01 -27.84 -22.73
N PRO A 25 -27.88 -27.97 -23.42
CA PRO A 25 -27.76 -28.73 -24.64
C PRO A 25 -27.65 -30.24 -24.40
N LYS A 26 -28.21 -31.00 -25.33
CA LYS A 26 -28.34 -32.46 -25.33
C LYS A 26 -26.99 -33.19 -25.25
N LYS A 27 -26.95 -34.23 -24.41
CA LYS A 27 -25.82 -35.16 -24.23
C LYS A 27 -25.48 -35.90 -25.53
N VAL A 28 -24.26 -35.69 -26.01
CA VAL A 28 -23.60 -36.60 -26.96
C VAL A 28 -22.77 -37.59 -26.12
N LYS A 29 -23.01 -38.89 -26.29
CA LYS A 29 -22.21 -39.95 -25.66
C LYS A 29 -20.83 -39.98 -26.30
N ALA A 30 -19.79 -39.58 -25.55
CA ALA A 30 -18.43 -39.87 -25.90
C ALA A 30 -18.03 -41.26 -25.38
N GLN A 31 -17.47 -42.08 -26.25
CA GLN A 31 -16.87 -43.38 -25.93
C GLN A 31 -15.64 -43.17 -25.01
N GLU A 32 -15.71 -43.74 -23.82
CA GLU A 32 -14.57 -43.84 -22.92
C GLU A 32 -13.52 -44.80 -23.50
N SER A 33 -12.44 -44.26 -24.00
CA SER A 33 -11.18 -44.98 -24.22
C SER A 33 -10.39 -44.96 -22.91
N THR A 34 -10.46 -46.01 -22.14
CA THR A 34 -9.61 -46.27 -20.97
C THR A 34 -8.17 -46.56 -21.42
N MET A 35 -7.39 -45.51 -21.69
CA MET A 35 -5.94 -45.58 -21.65
C MET A 35 -5.49 -45.22 -20.26
N THR A 36 -5.10 -46.20 -19.45
CA THR A 36 -4.30 -46.04 -18.23
C THR A 36 -2.93 -45.44 -18.64
N LYS A 37 -2.82 -44.11 -18.68
CA LYS A 37 -1.54 -43.44 -18.71
C LYS A 37 -0.85 -43.70 -17.39
N THR A 38 0.17 -44.58 -17.38
CA THR A 38 1.18 -44.62 -16.34
C THR A 38 1.73 -43.19 -16.24
N GLN A 39 1.37 -42.46 -15.19
CA GLN A 39 1.92 -41.14 -14.91
C GLN A 39 3.42 -41.32 -14.58
N THR A 40 4.28 -41.14 -15.57
CA THR A 40 5.71 -40.98 -15.35
C THR A 40 5.94 -39.76 -14.45
N LYS A 41 6.80 -39.86 -13.44
CA LYS A 41 7.16 -38.72 -12.62
C LYS A 41 7.64 -37.58 -13.53
N PRO A 42 7.20 -36.33 -13.29
CA PRO A 42 7.62 -35.19 -14.12
C PRO A 42 9.13 -34.99 -14.03
N THR A 43 9.74 -34.56 -15.11
CA THR A 43 11.16 -34.25 -15.21
C THR A 43 11.41 -32.74 -15.11
N VAL A 44 12.68 -32.32 -14.97
CA VAL A 44 13.07 -30.89 -15.04
C VAL A 44 12.67 -30.28 -16.39
N ALA A 45 12.82 -31.01 -17.50
CA ALA A 45 12.42 -30.54 -18.82
C ALA A 45 10.88 -30.31 -18.93
N ASP A 46 10.08 -31.16 -18.27
CA ASP A 46 8.62 -30.95 -18.19
C ASP A 46 8.30 -29.67 -17.37
N ALA A 47 9.06 -29.41 -16.30
CA ALA A 47 8.90 -28.21 -15.48
C ALA A 47 9.32 -26.93 -16.25
N GLU A 48 10.40 -26.97 -17.02
CA GLU A 48 10.84 -25.87 -17.88
C GLU A 48 9.79 -25.54 -18.93
N LYS A 49 9.26 -26.58 -19.61
CA LYS A 49 8.20 -26.42 -20.60
C LYS A 49 6.94 -25.83 -19.98
N PHE A 50 6.48 -26.39 -18.84
CA PHE A 50 5.32 -25.87 -18.11
C PHE A 50 5.49 -24.39 -17.75
N MET A 51 6.65 -24.01 -17.23
CA MET A 51 6.90 -22.62 -16.82
C MET A 51 6.94 -21.67 -18.03
N ALA A 52 7.55 -22.08 -19.14
CA ALA A 52 7.59 -21.26 -20.36
C ALA A 52 6.18 -21.03 -20.94
N GLU A 53 5.33 -22.07 -20.99
CA GLU A 53 3.93 -21.99 -21.42
C GLU A 53 3.11 -21.11 -20.45
N THR A 54 3.36 -21.23 -19.14
CA THR A 54 2.70 -20.42 -18.10
C THR A 54 3.05 -18.94 -18.24
N GLU A 55 4.35 -18.61 -18.36
CA GLU A 55 4.79 -17.21 -18.54
C GLU A 55 4.18 -16.59 -19.80
N PHE A 56 4.17 -17.31 -20.92
CA PHE A 56 3.55 -16.84 -22.16
C PHE A 56 2.06 -16.58 -21.98
N THR A 57 1.33 -17.54 -21.42
CA THR A 57 -0.12 -17.45 -21.26
C THR A 57 -0.50 -16.31 -20.29
N LEU A 58 0.15 -16.23 -19.13
CA LEU A 58 -0.13 -15.19 -18.15
C LEU A 58 0.22 -13.79 -18.68
N ASN A 59 1.32 -13.64 -19.43
CA ASN A 59 1.67 -12.37 -20.06
C ASN A 59 0.59 -11.92 -21.06
N GLU A 60 0.17 -12.80 -21.96
CA GLU A 60 -0.91 -12.52 -22.93
C GLU A 60 -2.23 -12.13 -22.24
N MET A 61 -2.59 -12.83 -21.18
CA MET A 61 -3.81 -12.54 -20.41
C MET A 61 -3.70 -11.23 -19.66
N ASN A 62 -2.55 -10.95 -19.06
CA ASN A 62 -2.30 -9.71 -18.32
C ASN A 62 -2.40 -8.49 -19.24
N VAL A 63 -1.82 -8.54 -20.44
CA VAL A 63 -1.92 -7.45 -21.43
C VAL A 63 -3.38 -7.17 -21.81
N LYS A 64 -4.19 -8.21 -22.02
CA LYS A 64 -5.60 -8.06 -22.37
C LYS A 64 -6.41 -7.49 -21.21
N LEU A 65 -6.16 -7.97 -20.01
CA LEU A 65 -6.80 -7.48 -18.79
C LEU A 65 -6.40 -6.02 -18.50
N ALA A 66 -5.12 -5.67 -18.60
CA ALA A 66 -4.63 -4.30 -18.39
C ALA A 66 -5.29 -3.31 -19.35
N ARG A 67 -5.46 -3.69 -20.64
CA ARG A 67 -6.20 -2.89 -21.62
C ARG A 67 -7.67 -2.70 -21.25
N ALA A 68 -8.34 -3.78 -20.85
CA ALA A 68 -9.74 -3.73 -20.44
C ALA A 68 -9.94 -2.87 -19.19
N GLN A 69 -9.09 -3.02 -18.19
CA GLN A 69 -9.10 -2.23 -16.96
C GLN A 69 -8.75 -0.74 -17.22
N TRP A 70 -7.81 -0.47 -18.14
CA TRP A 70 -7.52 0.90 -18.57
C TRP A 70 -8.75 1.58 -19.17
N ILE A 71 -9.43 0.91 -20.10
CA ILE A 71 -10.66 1.44 -20.70
C ILE A 71 -11.74 1.65 -19.63
N GLN A 72 -11.96 0.67 -18.78
CA GLN A 72 -12.92 0.79 -17.68
C GLN A 72 -12.59 1.96 -16.75
N ALA A 73 -11.32 2.17 -16.38
CA ALA A 73 -10.92 3.25 -15.48
C ALA A 73 -10.98 4.65 -16.14
N THR A 74 -10.85 4.75 -17.47
CA THR A 74 -10.80 6.01 -18.23
C THR A 74 -12.08 6.30 -19.01
N PHE A 75 -13.04 5.38 -19.04
CA PHE A 75 -14.36 5.51 -19.64
C PHE A 75 -15.34 4.56 -18.98
N ILE A 76 -15.92 4.98 -17.86
CA ILE A 76 -16.78 4.13 -17.02
C ILE A 76 -18.16 4.00 -17.65
N THR A 77 -18.53 2.78 -18.04
CA THR A 77 -19.86 2.38 -18.53
C THR A 77 -20.14 0.94 -18.13
N ASP A 78 -21.40 0.52 -18.16
CA ASP A 78 -21.78 -0.88 -17.91
C ASP A 78 -21.03 -1.84 -18.85
N ASP A 79 -20.82 -1.45 -20.12
CA ASP A 79 -20.10 -2.25 -21.12
C ASP A 79 -18.62 -2.40 -20.76
N THR A 80 -17.93 -1.30 -20.38
CA THR A 80 -16.49 -1.35 -20.05
C THR A 80 -16.24 -2.10 -18.74
N GLU A 81 -17.15 -1.99 -17.77
CA GLU A 81 -17.12 -2.81 -16.55
C GLU A 81 -17.31 -4.28 -16.88
N SER A 82 -18.27 -4.62 -17.74
CA SER A 82 -18.52 -5.99 -18.19
C SER A 82 -17.32 -6.61 -18.91
N ILE A 83 -16.67 -5.86 -19.81
CA ILE A 83 -15.46 -6.31 -20.53
C ILE A 83 -14.32 -6.56 -19.55
N ALA A 84 -14.07 -5.66 -18.61
CA ALA A 84 -13.02 -5.83 -17.60
C ALA A 84 -13.31 -7.05 -16.70
N ALA A 85 -14.56 -7.25 -16.32
CA ALA A 85 -14.99 -8.42 -15.54
C ALA A 85 -14.78 -9.73 -16.29
N ASP A 86 -15.08 -9.81 -17.60
CA ASP A 86 -14.86 -11.01 -18.42
C ASP A 86 -13.36 -11.39 -18.50
N TYR A 87 -12.48 -10.43 -18.74
CA TYR A 87 -11.02 -10.72 -18.77
C TYR A 87 -10.49 -11.11 -17.39
N ASN A 88 -10.99 -10.50 -16.32
CA ASN A 88 -10.65 -10.88 -14.96
C ASN A 88 -11.09 -12.33 -14.65
N GLN A 89 -12.30 -12.71 -15.04
CA GLN A 89 -12.82 -14.07 -14.88
C GLN A 89 -11.97 -15.11 -15.63
N ARG A 90 -11.51 -14.79 -16.84
CA ARG A 90 -10.62 -15.66 -17.61
C ARG A 90 -9.29 -15.87 -16.89
N LEU A 91 -8.68 -14.79 -16.35
CA LEU A 91 -7.44 -14.89 -15.58
C LEU A 91 -7.63 -15.77 -14.35
N ILE A 92 -8.70 -15.58 -13.59
CA ILE A 92 -9.02 -16.41 -12.42
C ILE A 92 -9.16 -17.89 -12.79
N THR A 93 -9.81 -18.18 -13.91
CA THR A 93 -9.96 -19.56 -14.41
C THR A 93 -8.60 -20.19 -14.71
N GLU A 94 -7.72 -19.44 -15.37
CA GLU A 94 -6.37 -19.90 -15.66
C GLU A 94 -5.53 -20.08 -14.38
N MET A 95 -5.58 -19.13 -13.44
CA MET A 95 -4.89 -19.25 -12.14
C MET A 95 -5.36 -20.49 -11.37
N THR A 96 -6.65 -20.82 -11.44
CA THR A 96 -7.19 -22.06 -10.83
C THR A 96 -6.62 -23.31 -11.50
N ARG A 97 -6.55 -23.33 -12.83
CA ARG A 97 -5.93 -24.44 -13.58
C ARG A 97 -4.45 -24.62 -13.22
N LEU A 98 -3.71 -23.51 -13.16
CA LEU A 98 -2.29 -23.51 -12.78
C LEU A 98 -2.07 -23.98 -11.34
N ALA A 99 -2.98 -23.65 -10.42
CA ALA A 99 -2.92 -24.11 -9.03
C ALA A 99 -3.03 -25.64 -8.89
N ASP A 100 -3.79 -26.28 -9.79
CA ASP A 100 -3.89 -27.75 -9.82
C ASP A 100 -2.67 -28.38 -10.52
N GLU A 101 -2.16 -27.75 -11.59
CA GLU A 101 -1.05 -28.31 -12.36
C GLU A 101 0.33 -28.14 -11.70
N VAL A 102 0.57 -27.03 -10.99
CA VAL A 102 1.87 -26.76 -10.35
C VAL A 102 2.24 -27.80 -9.31
N LYS A 103 1.25 -28.42 -8.66
CA LYS A 103 1.43 -29.49 -7.65
C LYS A 103 2.13 -30.74 -8.20
N ARG A 104 2.04 -30.98 -9.52
CA ARG A 104 2.71 -32.12 -10.18
C ARG A 104 4.23 -32.08 -10.03
N PHE A 105 4.79 -30.90 -9.81
CA PHE A 105 6.24 -30.68 -9.69
C PHE A 105 6.71 -30.60 -8.24
N ASP A 106 5.83 -30.86 -7.26
CA ASP A 106 6.20 -30.87 -5.85
C ASP A 106 7.22 -31.97 -5.55
N GLY A 107 8.29 -31.58 -4.84
CA GLY A 107 9.41 -32.47 -4.51
C GLY A 107 10.40 -32.73 -5.64
N LEU A 108 10.24 -32.07 -6.82
CA LEU A 108 11.25 -32.12 -7.87
C LEU A 108 12.37 -31.11 -7.56
N GLU A 109 13.62 -31.57 -7.61
CA GLU A 109 14.78 -30.68 -7.51
C GLU A 109 14.92 -29.85 -8.78
N LEU A 110 14.67 -28.55 -8.66
CA LEU A 110 14.69 -27.62 -9.78
C LEU A 110 15.98 -26.75 -9.75
N PRO A 111 16.51 -26.36 -10.93
CA PRO A 111 17.57 -25.34 -11.00
C PRO A 111 17.12 -24.04 -10.29
N PRO A 112 18.03 -23.27 -9.66
CA PRO A 112 17.67 -22.14 -8.79
C PRO A 112 16.73 -21.10 -9.42
N VAL A 113 16.97 -20.74 -10.67
CA VAL A 113 16.13 -19.77 -11.40
C VAL A 113 14.72 -20.31 -11.62
N LEU A 114 14.61 -21.59 -11.99
CA LEU A 114 13.32 -22.25 -12.20
C LEU A 114 12.58 -22.44 -10.89
N ALA A 115 13.29 -22.86 -9.82
CA ALA A 115 12.74 -22.98 -8.47
C ALA A 115 12.14 -21.64 -7.99
N ARG A 116 12.86 -20.52 -8.24
CA ARG A 116 12.33 -19.18 -7.90
C ARG A 116 11.05 -18.84 -8.68
N LYS A 117 10.99 -19.13 -9.98
CA LYS A 117 9.77 -18.92 -10.77
C LYS A 117 8.60 -19.73 -10.23
N PHE A 118 8.82 -20.99 -9.87
CA PHE A 118 7.79 -21.84 -9.26
C PHE A 118 7.32 -21.30 -7.90
N LEU A 119 8.24 -20.82 -7.06
CA LEU A 119 7.89 -20.17 -5.79
C LEU A 119 7.01 -18.94 -6.04
N LEU A 120 7.43 -18.02 -6.92
CA LEU A 120 6.69 -16.81 -7.23
C LEU A 120 5.32 -17.12 -7.84
N LEU A 121 5.22 -18.15 -8.69
CA LEU A 121 3.94 -18.61 -9.20
C LEU A 121 3.03 -19.09 -8.06
N LYS A 122 3.51 -19.99 -7.20
CA LYS A 122 2.72 -20.52 -6.06
C LYS A 122 2.24 -19.43 -5.10
N LEU A 123 3.04 -18.39 -4.88
CA LEU A 123 2.68 -17.26 -4.03
C LEU A 123 1.49 -16.43 -4.58
N GLN A 124 1.30 -16.45 -5.89
CA GLN A 124 0.20 -15.76 -6.57
C GLN A 124 -1.06 -16.62 -6.74
N LEU A 125 -0.93 -17.95 -6.58
CA LEU A 125 -2.04 -18.87 -6.77
C LEU A 125 -2.93 -18.96 -5.53
N PHE A 126 -4.18 -19.30 -5.79
CA PHE A 126 -5.16 -19.70 -4.77
C PHE A 126 -5.80 -21.02 -5.22
N SER A 127 -5.87 -22.00 -4.33
CA SER A 127 -6.43 -23.32 -4.62
C SER A 127 -7.53 -23.65 -3.63
N LEU A 128 -8.66 -24.13 -4.14
CA LEU A 128 -9.66 -24.87 -3.37
C LEU A 128 -10.14 -26.01 -4.27
N GLU A 129 -9.81 -27.25 -3.93
CA GLU A 129 -10.18 -28.43 -4.75
C GLU A 129 -11.69 -28.61 -4.84
N ASN A 130 -12.43 -28.30 -3.78
CA ASN A 130 -13.87 -28.41 -3.76
C ASN A 130 -14.54 -27.25 -4.54
N PRO A 131 -15.26 -27.53 -5.66
CA PRO A 131 -15.91 -26.49 -6.46
C PRO A 131 -16.93 -25.63 -5.70
N LYS A 132 -17.66 -26.22 -4.74
CA LYS A 132 -18.64 -25.48 -3.93
C LYS A 132 -17.96 -24.51 -2.98
N GLU A 133 -16.83 -24.89 -2.41
CA GLU A 133 -16.03 -23.98 -1.55
C GLU A 133 -15.37 -22.87 -2.36
N ARG A 134 -14.96 -23.13 -3.61
CA ARG A 134 -14.50 -22.07 -4.52
C ARG A 134 -15.58 -21.03 -4.79
N GLU A 135 -16.79 -21.51 -5.08
CA GLU A 135 -17.93 -20.61 -5.30
C GLU A 135 -18.28 -19.84 -4.03
N GLU A 136 -18.34 -20.50 -2.87
CA GLU A 136 -18.57 -19.87 -1.57
C GLU A 136 -17.51 -18.80 -1.27
N PHE A 137 -16.23 -19.12 -1.49
CA PHE A 137 -15.12 -18.18 -1.30
C PHE A 137 -15.27 -16.93 -2.17
N ALA A 138 -15.59 -17.11 -3.45
CA ALA A 138 -15.80 -16.02 -4.38
C ALA A 138 -16.97 -15.11 -3.95
N GLN A 139 -18.09 -15.72 -3.51
CA GLN A 139 -19.25 -14.99 -3.01
C GLN A 139 -18.93 -14.21 -1.73
N LEU A 140 -18.16 -14.81 -0.79
CA LEU A 140 -17.74 -14.15 0.43
C LEU A 140 -16.81 -12.97 0.15
N ALA A 141 -15.82 -13.15 -0.72
CA ALA A 141 -14.89 -12.08 -1.10
C ALA A 141 -15.65 -10.88 -1.68
N SER A 142 -16.51 -11.12 -2.67
CA SER A 142 -17.34 -10.08 -3.28
C SER A 142 -18.30 -9.43 -2.29
N SER A 143 -18.91 -10.24 -1.39
CA SER A 143 -19.82 -9.72 -0.36
C SER A 143 -19.12 -8.81 0.64
N LEU A 144 -17.94 -9.21 1.14
CA LEU A 144 -17.15 -8.42 2.11
C LEU A 144 -16.69 -7.08 1.51
N GLU A 145 -16.17 -7.10 0.29
CA GLU A 145 -15.76 -5.89 -0.41
C GLU A 145 -16.96 -4.98 -0.71
N GLY A 146 -18.06 -5.57 -1.20
CA GLY A 146 -19.30 -4.85 -1.50
C GLY A 146 -19.96 -4.24 -0.26
N GLU A 147 -19.94 -4.91 0.88
CA GLU A 147 -20.46 -4.37 2.14
C GLU A 147 -19.62 -3.17 2.62
N TYR A 148 -18.28 -3.26 2.52
CA TYR A 148 -17.43 -2.12 2.80
C TYR A 148 -17.68 -0.95 1.84
N GLY A 149 -17.75 -1.22 0.54
CA GLY A 149 -17.96 -0.19 -0.49
C GLY A 149 -19.30 0.54 -0.37
N LYS A 150 -20.34 -0.15 0.11
CA LYS A 150 -21.68 0.39 0.40
C LYS A 150 -21.81 0.98 1.80
N GLY A 151 -20.75 0.86 2.63
CA GLY A 151 -20.74 1.30 4.02
C GLY A 151 -21.09 2.79 4.15
N LYS A 152 -22.10 3.10 4.98
CA LYS A 152 -22.54 4.46 5.26
C LYS A 152 -22.92 4.58 6.73
N TYR A 153 -22.67 5.74 7.28
CA TYR A 153 -23.21 6.12 8.58
C TYR A 153 -24.44 7.00 8.38
N CYS A 154 -25.61 6.50 8.79
CA CYS A 154 -26.92 7.19 8.62
C CYS A 154 -27.52 7.44 10.02
N PRO A 155 -27.09 8.48 10.76
CA PRO A 155 -27.60 8.77 12.08
C PRO A 155 -29.05 9.28 12.06
N LYS A 156 -29.82 8.82 13.04
CA LYS A 156 -31.21 9.31 13.27
C LYS A 156 -31.28 10.54 14.17
N THR A 157 -30.23 10.78 14.92
CA THR A 157 -30.08 11.88 15.89
C THR A 157 -28.71 12.52 15.74
N GLY A 158 -28.43 13.62 16.44
CA GLY A 158 -27.14 14.30 16.38
C GLY A 158 -27.03 15.30 15.22
N LYS A 159 -25.85 15.81 15.00
CA LYS A 159 -25.55 16.86 14.02
C LYS A 159 -25.77 16.40 12.55
N PHE A 160 -25.65 15.12 12.30
CA PHE A 160 -25.77 14.53 10.96
C PHE A 160 -27.12 13.81 10.76
N ALA A 161 -28.09 14.02 11.65
CA ALA A 161 -29.41 13.39 11.55
C ALA A 161 -30.04 13.58 10.16
N GLY A 162 -30.53 12.47 9.59
CA GLY A 162 -31.16 12.47 8.27
C GLY A 162 -30.20 12.49 7.08
N LYS A 163 -28.88 12.46 7.30
CA LYS A 163 -27.84 12.30 6.26
C LYS A 163 -27.27 10.90 6.32
N CYS A 164 -26.89 10.36 5.17
CA CYS A 164 -26.10 9.13 5.09
C CYS A 164 -24.70 9.48 4.57
N LEU A 165 -23.70 9.38 5.46
CA LEU A 165 -22.33 9.80 5.17
C LEU A 165 -21.51 8.60 4.69
N GLU A 166 -20.86 8.75 3.55
CA GLU A 166 -19.88 7.83 3.00
C GLU A 166 -18.48 8.13 3.55
N ILE A 167 -17.54 7.21 3.36
CA ILE A 167 -16.17 7.36 3.90
C ILE A 167 -15.52 8.70 3.48
N GLY A 168 -15.66 9.13 2.22
CA GLY A 168 -15.07 10.38 1.76
C GLY A 168 -15.66 11.63 2.41
N GLU A 169 -16.91 11.58 2.88
CA GLU A 169 -17.54 12.68 3.65
C GLU A 169 -17.09 12.63 5.11
N ILE A 170 -16.98 11.44 5.67
CA ILE A 170 -16.45 11.18 7.02
C ILE A 170 -15.01 11.67 7.14
N GLU A 171 -14.13 11.35 6.18
CA GLU A 171 -12.76 11.86 6.13
C GLU A 171 -12.70 13.39 6.10
N LYS A 172 -13.60 14.05 5.37
CA LYS A 172 -13.70 15.54 5.36
C LYS A 172 -14.08 16.10 6.74
N VAL A 173 -14.93 15.40 7.49
CA VAL A 173 -15.25 15.79 8.88
C VAL A 173 -14.01 15.67 9.76
N PHE A 174 -13.28 14.53 9.71
CA PHE A 174 -12.03 14.34 10.45
C PHE A 174 -10.97 15.40 10.10
N ALA A 175 -10.86 15.78 8.83
CA ALA A 175 -9.91 16.79 8.40
C ALA A 175 -10.23 18.19 8.96
N LYS A 176 -11.50 18.55 9.07
CA LYS A 176 -11.94 19.92 9.35
C LYS A 176 -12.48 20.14 10.76
N SER A 177 -13.19 19.17 11.32
CA SER A 177 -13.82 19.33 12.63
C SER A 177 -12.77 19.38 13.76
N ARG A 178 -13.12 20.15 14.77
CA ARG A 178 -12.36 20.24 16.03
C ARG A 178 -13.30 20.09 17.24
N ASP A 179 -14.51 19.61 16.99
CA ASP A 179 -15.49 19.28 18.03
C ASP A 179 -15.32 17.80 18.43
N PRO A 180 -14.90 17.51 19.68
CA PRO A 180 -14.61 16.15 20.11
C PRO A 180 -15.85 15.25 20.20
N GLU A 181 -17.05 15.81 20.36
CA GLU A 181 -18.29 15.01 20.38
C GLU A 181 -18.72 14.65 18.96
N GLU A 182 -18.58 15.58 18.00
CA GLU A 182 -18.78 15.30 16.58
C GLU A 182 -17.81 14.22 16.06
N LEU A 183 -16.52 14.34 16.40
CA LEU A 183 -15.50 13.37 16.01
C LEU A 183 -15.78 11.98 16.60
N LYS A 184 -16.21 11.92 17.86
CA LYS A 184 -16.61 10.68 18.54
C LYS A 184 -17.82 10.03 17.86
N GLU A 185 -18.86 10.82 17.56
CA GLU A 185 -20.08 10.35 16.87
C GLU A 185 -19.74 9.73 15.50
N ILE A 186 -19.01 10.48 14.68
CA ILE A 186 -18.61 10.04 13.35
C ILE A 186 -17.69 8.81 13.38
N TRP A 187 -16.78 8.77 14.35
CA TRP A 187 -15.88 7.64 14.53
C TRP A 187 -16.67 6.36 14.85
N ALA A 188 -17.55 6.42 15.85
CA ALA A 188 -18.38 5.28 16.26
C ALA A 188 -19.31 4.85 15.12
N GLY A 189 -19.89 5.82 14.41
CA GLY A 189 -20.75 5.57 13.26
C GLY A 189 -20.06 4.84 12.11
N TRP A 190 -18.86 5.28 11.73
CA TRP A 190 -18.11 4.59 10.69
C TRP A 190 -17.71 3.16 11.11
N HIS A 191 -17.20 2.98 12.32
CA HIS A 191 -16.76 1.65 12.77
C HIS A 191 -17.90 0.65 12.91
N SER A 192 -19.16 1.10 13.00
CA SER A 192 -20.33 0.20 13.06
C SER A 192 -20.56 -0.61 11.77
N ILE A 193 -20.01 -0.18 10.62
CA ILE A 193 -20.15 -0.92 9.35
C ILE A 193 -19.46 -2.29 9.38
N GLY A 194 -18.48 -2.49 10.28
CA GLY A 194 -17.73 -3.74 10.37
C GLY A 194 -18.56 -4.90 10.96
N ALA A 195 -19.41 -4.63 11.94
CA ALA A 195 -20.10 -5.67 12.70
C ALA A 195 -20.84 -6.72 11.84
N PRO A 196 -21.61 -6.36 10.80
CA PRO A 196 -22.27 -7.32 9.92
C PRO A 196 -21.33 -8.25 9.14
N MET A 197 -20.10 -7.81 8.90
CA MET A 197 -19.10 -8.57 8.11
C MET A 197 -18.46 -9.71 8.90
N ARG A 198 -18.49 -9.69 10.23
CA ARG A 198 -17.71 -10.56 11.11
C ARG A 198 -17.88 -12.05 10.81
N ALA A 199 -19.11 -12.55 10.71
CA ALA A 199 -19.38 -13.97 10.46
C ALA A 199 -18.87 -14.40 9.07
N LYS A 200 -19.08 -13.57 8.05
CA LYS A 200 -18.58 -13.80 6.69
C LYS A 200 -17.06 -13.81 6.66
N TYR A 201 -16.43 -12.87 7.37
CA TYR A 201 -14.97 -12.80 7.48
C TYR A 201 -14.40 -14.06 8.13
N THR A 202 -15.00 -14.57 9.20
CA THR A 202 -14.59 -15.82 9.84
C THR A 202 -14.58 -16.99 8.84
N ARG A 203 -15.67 -17.16 8.09
CA ARG A 203 -15.76 -18.24 7.09
C ARG A 203 -14.78 -18.03 5.93
N PHE A 204 -14.59 -16.79 5.52
CA PHE A 204 -13.62 -16.41 4.50
C PHE A 204 -12.18 -16.81 4.89
N ILE A 205 -11.77 -16.55 6.15
CA ILE A 205 -10.47 -16.96 6.69
C ILE A 205 -10.29 -18.48 6.69
N GLU A 206 -11.31 -19.25 7.06
CA GLU A 206 -11.27 -20.72 7.01
C GLU A 206 -10.95 -21.24 5.61
N LEU A 207 -11.64 -20.69 4.60
CA LEU A 207 -11.44 -21.06 3.19
C LEU A 207 -10.08 -20.62 2.67
N GLN A 208 -9.61 -19.42 3.03
CA GLN A 208 -8.27 -18.97 2.67
C GLN A 208 -7.18 -19.89 3.23
N ASN A 209 -7.30 -20.24 4.49
CA ASN A 209 -6.35 -21.17 5.13
C ASN A 209 -6.39 -22.55 4.49
N LYS A 210 -7.57 -23.02 4.08
CA LYS A 210 -7.69 -24.28 3.35
C LYS A 210 -6.96 -24.20 2.01
N GLY A 211 -7.20 -23.13 1.24
CA GLY A 211 -6.54 -22.91 -0.05
C GLY A 211 -5.02 -22.81 0.06
N ALA A 212 -4.52 -22.10 1.05
CA ALA A 212 -3.07 -22.01 1.30
C ALA A 212 -2.46 -23.40 1.61
N ARG A 213 -3.15 -24.21 2.43
CA ARG A 213 -2.68 -25.58 2.73
C ARG A 213 -2.67 -26.49 1.50
N GLU A 214 -3.63 -26.35 0.60
CA GLU A 214 -3.66 -27.11 -0.67
C GLU A 214 -2.48 -26.76 -1.58
N LEU A 215 -1.85 -25.59 -1.41
CA LEU A 215 -0.63 -25.15 -2.10
C LEU A 215 0.66 -25.45 -1.31
N GLY A 216 0.57 -26.12 -0.16
CA GLY A 216 1.71 -26.51 0.65
C GLY A 216 2.15 -25.51 1.72
N PHE A 217 1.39 -24.43 1.94
CA PHE A 217 1.64 -23.48 3.03
C PHE A 217 0.91 -23.91 4.32
N LYS A 218 1.42 -23.49 5.47
CA LYS A 218 0.78 -23.77 6.76
C LYS A 218 -0.61 -23.11 6.88
N ASP A 219 -0.70 -21.86 6.47
CA ASP A 219 -1.88 -21.00 6.47
C ASP A 219 -1.68 -19.84 5.47
N MET A 220 -2.70 -19.02 5.25
CA MET A 220 -2.62 -17.86 4.36
C MET A 220 -1.61 -16.81 4.85
N GLY A 221 -1.46 -16.64 6.15
CA GLY A 221 -0.47 -15.73 6.71
C GLY A 221 0.97 -16.19 6.46
N ALA A 222 1.20 -17.50 6.44
CA ALA A 222 2.49 -18.07 6.04
C ALA A 222 2.76 -17.84 4.54
N GLN A 223 1.76 -18.06 3.68
CA GLN A 223 1.87 -17.77 2.24
C GLN A 223 2.23 -16.30 2.00
N TRP A 224 1.55 -15.34 2.63
CA TRP A 224 1.84 -13.92 2.49
C TRP A 224 3.26 -13.56 2.93
N ARG A 225 3.70 -14.06 4.10
CA ARG A 225 5.05 -13.78 4.62
C ARG A 225 6.16 -14.41 3.79
N SER A 226 5.89 -15.53 3.12
CA SER A 226 6.85 -16.18 2.22
C SER A 226 7.16 -15.36 0.95
N ASN A 227 6.36 -14.33 0.65
CA ASN A 227 6.62 -13.41 -0.47
C ASN A 227 7.84 -12.48 -0.26
N TYR A 228 8.45 -12.52 0.93
CA TYR A 228 9.57 -11.65 1.29
C TYR A 228 10.92 -12.36 1.32
N ASP A 229 11.08 -13.47 0.59
CA ASP A 229 12.32 -14.26 0.54
C ASP A 229 12.87 -14.66 1.94
N MET A 230 11.97 -14.86 2.89
CA MET A 230 12.22 -15.24 4.28
C MET A 230 11.22 -16.31 4.72
N THR A 231 11.57 -17.07 5.79
CA THR A 231 10.52 -17.84 6.44
C THR A 231 9.50 -16.92 7.10
N PRO A 232 8.25 -17.36 7.30
CA PRO A 232 7.23 -16.56 7.98
C PRO A 232 7.66 -16.03 9.35
N GLU A 233 8.44 -16.83 10.10
CA GLU A 233 8.98 -16.47 11.42
C GLU A 233 10.08 -15.41 11.31
N GLN A 234 11.00 -15.58 10.36
CA GLN A 234 12.06 -14.60 10.08
C GLN A 234 11.47 -13.25 9.69
N PHE A 235 10.46 -13.26 8.81
CA PHE A 235 9.81 -12.02 8.38
C PHE A 235 9.07 -11.32 9.53
N SER A 236 8.36 -12.08 10.38
CA SER A 236 7.72 -11.53 11.58
C SER A 236 8.74 -10.91 12.54
N ALA A 237 9.88 -11.57 12.76
CA ALA A 237 10.97 -11.04 13.59
C ALA A 237 11.60 -9.77 12.95
N GLU A 238 11.74 -9.74 11.63
CA GLU A 238 12.29 -8.59 10.91
C GLU A 238 11.38 -7.36 11.01
N THR A 239 10.07 -7.51 10.85
CA THR A 239 9.13 -6.40 11.00
C THR A 239 9.11 -5.85 12.43
N GLU A 240 9.17 -6.72 13.45
CA GLU A 240 9.26 -6.29 14.86
C GLU A 240 10.60 -5.59 15.15
N ARG A 241 11.71 -6.06 14.56
CA ARG A 241 13.03 -5.41 14.68
C ARG A 241 13.00 -4.01 14.10
N LEU A 242 12.45 -3.84 12.91
CA LEU A 242 12.31 -2.53 12.25
C LEU A 242 11.44 -1.59 13.08
N TRP A 243 10.34 -2.09 13.63
CA TRP A 243 9.51 -1.31 14.55
C TRP A 243 10.30 -0.84 15.78
N ASN A 244 11.07 -1.72 16.41
CA ASN A 244 11.86 -1.37 17.58
C ASN A 244 12.93 -0.31 17.30
N GLN A 245 13.42 -0.18 16.05
CA GLN A 245 14.32 0.90 15.65
C GLN A 245 13.62 2.26 15.60
N VAL A 246 12.38 2.32 15.10
CA VAL A 246 11.64 3.60 14.91
C VAL A 246 10.77 3.98 16.12
N ARG A 247 10.46 3.03 16.98
CA ARG A 247 9.61 3.23 18.15
C ARG A 247 10.00 4.42 19.02
N PRO A 248 11.29 4.68 19.34
CA PRO A 248 11.65 5.85 20.14
C PRO A 248 11.29 7.20 19.50
N LEU A 249 11.35 7.30 18.17
CA LEU A 249 10.90 8.50 17.45
C LEU A 249 9.37 8.63 17.51
N TYR A 250 8.66 7.53 17.26
CA TYR A 250 7.20 7.51 17.35
C TYR A 250 6.70 7.86 18.75
N GLU A 251 7.29 7.30 19.81
CA GLU A 251 6.92 7.61 21.19
C GLU A 251 7.11 9.08 21.55
N SER A 252 8.20 9.71 21.06
CA SER A 252 8.41 11.14 21.27
C SER A 252 7.38 11.99 20.52
N LEU A 253 7.05 11.64 19.28
CA LEU A 253 6.00 12.30 18.48
C LEU A 253 4.63 12.13 19.12
N HIS A 254 4.27 10.90 19.50
CA HIS A 254 3.02 10.58 20.17
C HIS A 254 2.83 11.40 21.46
N THR A 255 3.87 11.46 22.28
CA THR A 255 3.83 12.18 23.56
C THR A 255 3.65 13.68 23.36
N TYR A 256 4.37 14.27 22.39
CA TYR A 256 4.19 15.66 22.02
C TYR A 256 2.77 15.96 21.54
N VAL A 257 2.26 15.17 20.60
CA VAL A 257 0.90 15.31 20.06
C VAL A 257 -0.15 15.15 21.18
N ARG A 258 -0.02 14.12 22.02
CA ARG A 258 -0.87 13.93 23.20
C ARG A 258 -0.92 15.18 24.07
N THR A 259 0.24 15.77 24.37
CA THR A 259 0.32 16.97 25.22
C THR A 259 -0.43 18.15 24.59
N GLN A 260 -0.32 18.34 23.27
CA GLN A 260 -1.05 19.41 22.59
C GLN A 260 -2.57 19.13 22.54
N LEU A 261 -2.98 17.88 22.32
CA LEU A 261 -4.39 17.49 22.31
C LEU A 261 -5.02 17.63 23.72
N VAL A 262 -4.30 17.30 24.79
CA VAL A 262 -4.75 17.52 26.17
C VAL A 262 -4.90 19.02 26.47
N LYS A 263 -3.97 19.86 26.01
CA LYS A 263 -4.12 21.33 26.11
C LYS A 263 -5.37 21.85 25.37
N LYS A 264 -5.70 21.26 24.22
CA LYS A 264 -6.84 21.68 23.40
C LYS A 264 -8.17 21.17 23.90
N TYR A 265 -8.25 19.90 24.28
CA TYR A 265 -9.50 19.19 24.55
C TYR A 265 -9.70 18.80 26.03
N GLY A 266 -8.70 19.03 26.88
CA GLY A 266 -8.74 18.62 28.29
C GLY A 266 -8.24 17.18 28.52
N SER A 267 -8.29 16.73 29.77
CA SER A 267 -7.73 15.44 30.21
C SER A 267 -8.37 14.22 29.52
N HIS A 268 -9.59 14.35 29.00
CA HIS A 268 -10.29 13.25 28.29
C HIS A 268 -9.78 12.98 26.87
N ALA A 269 -8.81 13.77 26.37
CA ALA A 269 -8.16 13.50 25.10
C ALA A 269 -7.23 12.28 25.15
N ALA A 270 -6.82 11.85 26.33
CA ALA A 270 -6.04 10.64 26.54
C ALA A 270 -6.53 9.93 27.80
N ASP A 271 -6.26 8.61 27.89
CA ASP A 271 -6.56 7.85 29.09
C ASP A 271 -5.49 8.04 30.19
N VAL A 272 -5.71 7.42 31.36
CA VAL A 272 -4.77 7.48 32.50
C VAL A 272 -3.42 6.82 32.20
N ASN A 273 -3.33 5.97 31.19
CA ASN A 273 -2.12 5.30 30.75
C ASN A 273 -1.35 6.09 29.67
N GLY A 274 -1.86 7.24 29.26
CA GLY A 274 -1.27 8.09 28.24
C GLY A 274 -1.56 7.67 26.80
N MET A 275 -2.58 6.85 26.56
CA MET A 275 -3.04 6.49 25.22
C MET A 275 -4.03 7.53 24.71
N ILE A 276 -3.85 7.97 23.45
CA ILE A 276 -4.69 9.03 22.84
C ILE A 276 -6.02 8.43 22.36
N ARG A 277 -7.12 9.17 22.49
CA ARG A 277 -8.40 8.83 21.84
C ARG A 277 -8.22 8.82 20.32
N ALA A 278 -8.57 7.70 19.68
CA ALA A 278 -8.31 7.47 18.25
C ALA A 278 -9.03 8.45 17.32
N ASP A 279 -10.19 8.96 17.73
CA ASP A 279 -11.02 9.92 16.98
C ASP A 279 -10.41 11.33 16.89
N LEU A 280 -9.45 11.67 17.77
CA LEU A 280 -8.83 13.00 17.80
C LEU A 280 -7.61 13.16 16.89
N LEU A 281 -7.23 12.11 16.16
CA LEU A 281 -6.02 12.07 15.34
C LEU A 281 -6.22 12.50 13.88
N GLY A 282 -7.39 13.06 13.55
CA GLY A 282 -7.65 13.68 12.25
C GLY A 282 -7.89 12.70 11.09
N ASN A 283 -8.08 11.42 11.40
CA ASN A 283 -8.30 10.34 10.43
C ASN A 283 -9.16 9.25 11.09
N PRO A 284 -10.12 8.59 10.38
CA PRO A 284 -11.00 7.58 10.97
C PRO A 284 -10.26 6.44 11.68
N TRP A 285 -9.07 6.08 11.19
CA TRP A 285 -8.25 4.99 11.72
C TRP A 285 -7.09 5.48 12.62
N GLY A 286 -6.89 6.81 12.70
CA GLY A 286 -5.78 7.41 13.44
C GLY A 286 -4.41 7.00 12.89
N GLN A 287 -4.32 6.67 11.59
CA GLN A 287 -3.12 6.13 10.96
C GLN A 287 -2.16 7.21 10.46
N GLU A 288 -2.68 8.39 10.11
CA GLU A 288 -1.94 9.58 9.69
C GLU A 288 -2.52 10.79 10.41
N TRP A 289 -1.67 11.71 10.85
CA TRP A 289 -2.07 12.81 11.73
C TRP A 289 -1.92 14.19 11.07
N GLY A 290 -1.62 14.26 9.78
CA GLY A 290 -1.40 15.50 9.04
C GLY A 290 -2.55 16.51 9.19
N ASN A 291 -3.80 16.05 9.24
CA ASN A 291 -4.98 16.90 9.38
C ASN A 291 -5.03 17.70 10.69
N ILE A 292 -4.38 17.23 11.74
CA ILE A 292 -4.31 17.96 13.02
C ILE A 292 -3.01 18.76 13.20
N TYR A 293 -2.17 18.86 12.15
CA TYR A 293 -0.94 19.68 12.21
C TYR A 293 -1.17 21.09 12.76
N PRO A 294 -2.23 21.84 12.39
CA PRO A 294 -2.49 23.16 12.95
C PRO A 294 -2.63 23.22 14.47
N LEU A 295 -3.00 22.10 15.11
CA LEU A 295 -3.13 22.01 16.59
C LEU A 295 -1.79 21.77 17.29
N VAL A 296 -0.79 21.30 16.55
CA VAL A 296 0.50 20.85 17.12
C VAL A 296 1.69 21.59 16.51
N ALA A 297 1.47 22.49 15.56
CA ALA A 297 2.53 23.27 14.93
C ALA A 297 3.37 24.01 15.97
N PRO A 298 4.71 24.09 15.80
CA PRO A 298 5.58 24.81 16.72
C PRO A 298 5.15 26.29 16.83
N ALA A 299 5.11 26.81 18.05
CA ALA A 299 4.74 28.20 18.28
C ALA A 299 5.72 29.14 17.56
N GLY A 300 5.20 30.13 16.82
CA GLY A 300 6.02 31.10 16.09
C GLY A 300 6.71 30.55 14.83
N SER A 301 6.39 29.32 14.40
CA SER A 301 6.93 28.73 13.18
C SER A 301 6.62 29.59 11.96
N LYS A 302 7.64 29.87 11.16
CA LYS A 302 7.50 30.57 9.86
C LYS A 302 7.03 29.61 8.73
N GLY A 303 6.78 28.34 9.05
CA GLY A 303 6.45 27.30 8.07
C GLY A 303 7.64 26.96 7.16
N VAL A 304 7.36 26.43 5.98
CA VAL A 304 8.40 26.02 5.01
C VAL A 304 8.96 27.20 4.19
N GLY A 305 8.42 28.41 4.37
CA GLY A 305 8.92 29.63 3.72
C GLY A 305 8.50 29.81 2.24
N TYR A 306 7.69 28.88 1.69
CA TYR A 306 7.12 28.97 0.34
C TYR A 306 5.79 28.23 0.26
N ASP A 307 5.01 28.58 -0.76
CA ASP A 307 3.77 27.86 -1.15
C ASP A 307 3.99 27.32 -2.57
N LEU A 308 4.23 26.00 -2.69
CA LEU A 308 4.51 25.37 -3.98
C LEU A 308 3.31 25.48 -4.94
N THR A 309 2.07 25.41 -4.41
CA THR A 309 0.86 25.61 -5.21
C THR A 309 0.85 26.98 -5.86
N GLU A 310 1.15 28.02 -5.08
CA GLU A 310 1.18 29.37 -5.58
C GLU A 310 2.35 29.60 -6.57
N LEU A 311 3.52 29.02 -6.30
CA LEU A 311 4.69 29.07 -7.22
C LEU A 311 4.37 28.45 -8.58
N LEU A 312 3.74 27.26 -8.60
CA LEU A 312 3.31 26.61 -9.85
C LEU A 312 2.35 27.49 -10.65
N ARG A 313 1.38 28.15 -9.99
CA ARG A 313 0.43 29.07 -10.61
C ARG A 313 1.11 30.34 -11.17
N GLN A 314 2.02 30.94 -10.42
CA GLN A 314 2.78 32.11 -10.85
C GLN A 314 3.67 31.82 -12.07
N LYS A 315 4.28 30.65 -12.12
CA LYS A 315 5.07 30.17 -13.25
C LYS A 315 4.19 29.65 -14.41
N LYS A 316 2.85 29.66 -14.25
CA LYS A 316 1.87 29.18 -15.25
C LYS A 316 2.13 27.73 -15.67
N VAL A 317 2.53 26.89 -14.71
CA VAL A 317 2.69 25.45 -14.94
C VAL A 317 1.30 24.85 -15.09
N ASP A 318 1.07 24.15 -16.20
CA ASP A 318 -0.13 23.36 -16.45
C ASP A 318 0.07 21.87 -16.04
N GLU A 319 -0.94 21.06 -16.27
CA GLU A 319 -0.93 19.64 -15.92
C GLU A 319 0.21 18.89 -16.63
N LEU A 320 0.42 19.16 -17.91
CA LEU A 320 1.53 18.57 -18.68
C LEU A 320 2.89 19.05 -18.18
N GLY A 321 2.99 20.33 -17.84
CA GLY A 321 4.19 20.90 -17.23
C GLY A 321 4.56 20.20 -15.93
N MET A 322 3.58 19.84 -15.09
CA MET A 322 3.84 19.06 -13.86
C MET A 322 4.43 17.68 -14.18
N VAL A 323 3.89 16.99 -15.20
CA VAL A 323 4.43 15.68 -15.64
C VAL A 323 5.83 15.83 -16.23
N HIS A 324 6.10 16.89 -16.97
CA HIS A 324 7.45 17.18 -17.51
C HIS A 324 8.47 17.44 -16.40
N TYR A 325 8.09 18.09 -15.29
CA TYR A 325 9.00 18.20 -14.12
C TYR A 325 9.38 16.83 -13.59
N GLY A 326 8.40 15.91 -13.43
CA GLY A 326 8.66 14.54 -12.98
C GLY A 326 9.51 13.75 -13.98
N GLU A 327 9.20 13.79 -15.29
CA GLU A 327 10.05 13.13 -16.31
C GLU A 327 11.47 13.69 -16.31
N ASN A 328 11.63 15.02 -16.25
CA ASN A 328 12.93 15.65 -16.22
C ASN A 328 13.74 15.27 -15.00
N PHE A 329 13.08 14.97 -13.87
CA PHE A 329 13.77 14.43 -12.71
C PHE A 329 14.48 13.11 -13.07
N PHE A 330 13.80 12.16 -13.66
CA PHE A 330 14.37 10.87 -14.06
C PHE A 330 15.41 11.01 -15.19
N LYS A 331 15.16 11.88 -16.17
CA LYS A 331 16.14 12.18 -17.25
C LYS A 331 17.43 12.77 -16.69
N SER A 332 17.34 13.61 -15.68
CA SER A 332 18.52 14.19 -15.00
C SER A 332 19.38 13.12 -14.33
N LEU A 333 18.75 12.02 -13.89
CA LEU A 333 19.44 10.85 -13.34
C LEU A 333 20.00 9.92 -14.43
N GLY A 334 19.77 10.20 -15.72
CA GLY A 334 20.26 9.41 -16.84
C GLY A 334 19.31 8.34 -17.34
N PHE A 335 18.03 8.35 -16.91
CA PHE A 335 17.01 7.50 -17.53
C PHE A 335 16.59 8.02 -18.90
N GLU A 336 16.23 7.10 -19.80
CA GLU A 336 15.70 7.48 -21.11
C GLU A 336 14.33 8.19 -20.97
N PRO A 337 14.02 9.15 -21.87
CA PRO A 337 12.73 9.80 -21.91
C PRO A 337 11.58 8.80 -21.98
N LEU A 338 10.42 9.15 -21.44
CA LEU A 338 9.20 8.37 -21.58
C LEU A 338 8.83 8.25 -23.07
N PRO A 339 8.29 7.09 -23.51
CA PRO A 339 7.95 6.88 -24.91
C PRO A 339 6.84 7.82 -25.39
N ALA A 340 6.77 8.10 -26.69
CA ALA A 340 5.73 8.95 -27.26
C ALA A 340 4.31 8.47 -26.91
N THR A 341 4.12 7.15 -26.86
CA THR A 341 2.85 6.51 -26.45
C THR A 341 2.41 6.87 -25.03
N PHE A 342 3.34 7.18 -24.12
CA PHE A 342 3.00 7.66 -22.77
C PHE A 342 2.24 8.99 -22.85
N TRP A 343 2.73 9.93 -23.63
CA TRP A 343 2.12 11.26 -23.77
C TRP A 343 0.79 11.22 -24.55
N GLU A 344 0.69 10.33 -25.53
CA GLU A 344 -0.51 10.15 -26.35
C GLU A 344 -1.65 9.43 -25.62
N ARG A 345 -1.34 8.48 -24.72
CA ARG A 345 -2.30 7.53 -24.16
C ARG A 345 -2.61 7.72 -22.68
N SER A 346 -1.80 8.49 -21.96
CA SER A 346 -2.05 8.83 -20.57
C SER A 346 -3.26 9.75 -20.41
N GLN A 347 -3.84 9.75 -19.23
CA GLN A 347 -4.93 10.67 -18.85
C GLN A 347 -4.46 11.56 -17.71
N PHE A 348 -4.15 12.81 -18.00
CA PHE A 348 -3.66 13.80 -17.03
C PHE A 348 -4.77 14.73 -16.51
N ILE A 349 -5.85 14.90 -17.27
CA ILE A 349 -6.92 15.87 -17.01
C ILE A 349 -8.26 15.11 -16.94
N LYS A 350 -9.13 15.49 -15.99
CA LYS A 350 -10.48 14.94 -15.94
C LYS A 350 -11.25 15.31 -17.22
N PRO A 351 -11.71 14.33 -18.04
CA PRO A 351 -12.55 14.63 -19.21
C PRO A 351 -13.87 15.26 -18.79
N ARG A 352 -14.49 16.02 -19.68
CA ARG A 352 -15.80 16.67 -19.45
C ARG A 352 -16.97 15.83 -19.94
N ASP A 353 -16.72 14.88 -20.80
CA ASP A 353 -17.70 14.12 -21.59
C ASP A 353 -17.95 12.71 -21.05
N ARG A 354 -17.21 12.29 -20.02
CA ARG A 354 -17.32 10.94 -19.44
C ARG A 354 -16.85 10.88 -18.00
N GLU A 355 -17.32 9.87 -17.29
CA GLU A 355 -16.83 9.55 -15.95
C GLU A 355 -15.55 8.70 -16.03
N VAL A 356 -14.64 8.99 -15.10
CA VAL A 356 -13.32 8.35 -14.98
C VAL A 356 -12.92 8.17 -13.52
N VAL A 357 -12.04 7.23 -13.26
CA VAL A 357 -11.39 7.10 -11.96
C VAL A 357 -10.26 8.13 -11.86
N CYS A 358 -10.48 9.22 -11.14
CA CYS A 358 -9.52 10.33 -10.96
C CYS A 358 -8.32 10.00 -10.07
N HIS A 359 -8.36 8.87 -9.37
CA HIS A 359 -7.26 8.44 -8.51
C HIS A 359 -5.99 8.20 -9.34
N ALA A 360 -4.84 8.77 -8.90
CA ALA A 360 -3.55 8.60 -9.57
C ALA A 360 -3.14 7.13 -9.63
N SER A 361 -2.59 6.71 -10.74
CA SER A 361 -2.04 5.36 -10.93
C SER A 361 -1.14 5.27 -12.15
N ALA A 362 -0.01 4.60 -11.99
CA ALA A 362 0.91 4.26 -13.07
C ALA A 362 0.55 2.90 -13.66
N TRP A 363 0.66 2.75 -14.97
CA TRP A 363 0.28 1.57 -15.71
C TRP A 363 1.38 1.11 -16.64
N ASP A 364 1.61 -0.19 -16.70
CA ASP A 364 2.31 -0.89 -17.76
C ASP A 364 1.30 -1.80 -18.47
N ILE A 365 0.95 -1.48 -19.70
CA ILE A 365 -0.14 -2.14 -20.42
C ILE A 365 0.34 -3.41 -21.13
N ASP A 366 1.59 -3.44 -21.57
CA ASP A 366 2.09 -4.50 -22.44
C ASP A 366 3.37 -5.17 -21.93
N ASN A 367 3.81 -4.81 -20.73
CA ASN A 367 5.07 -5.25 -20.13
C ASN A 367 6.29 -4.91 -21.01
N GLN A 368 6.21 -3.83 -21.78
CA GLN A 368 7.26 -3.33 -22.66
C GLN A 368 7.41 -1.81 -22.57
N ASP A 369 6.73 -1.06 -23.43
CA ASP A 369 6.85 0.41 -23.49
C ASP A 369 5.47 1.12 -23.59
N ASP A 370 4.35 0.42 -23.49
CA ASP A 370 3.03 1.07 -23.37
C ASP A 370 2.77 1.46 -21.92
N LEU A 371 3.61 2.36 -21.41
CA LEU A 371 3.47 2.95 -20.09
C LEU A 371 2.45 4.07 -20.12
N ARG A 372 1.66 4.20 -19.05
CA ARG A 372 0.66 5.27 -18.92
C ARG A 372 0.56 5.77 -17.48
N LEU A 373 0.17 7.04 -17.34
CA LEU A 373 -0.25 7.66 -16.09
C LEU A 373 -1.73 8.04 -16.20
N LYS A 374 -2.52 7.65 -15.22
CA LYS A 374 -3.91 8.08 -15.08
C LYS A 374 -4.05 8.93 -13.82
N MET A 375 -4.43 10.19 -14.01
CA MET A 375 -4.66 11.14 -12.91
C MET A 375 -5.58 12.27 -13.40
N CYS A 376 -6.33 12.91 -12.50
CA CYS A 376 -7.00 14.17 -12.74
C CYS A 376 -6.19 15.27 -12.04
N ILE A 377 -5.10 15.69 -12.65
CA ILE A 377 -4.13 16.62 -12.07
C ILE A 377 -4.78 17.97 -11.77
N GLN A 378 -4.52 18.49 -10.59
CA GLN A 378 -4.80 19.86 -10.19
C GLN A 378 -3.47 20.58 -9.91
N ILE A 379 -3.42 21.87 -10.22
CA ILE A 379 -2.19 22.65 -10.00
C ILE A 379 -2.06 22.96 -8.50
N ARG A 380 -1.43 22.04 -7.78
CA ARG A 380 -1.18 22.10 -6.34
C ARG A 380 0.03 21.24 -5.95
N ASP A 381 0.57 21.53 -4.78
CA ASP A 381 1.75 20.87 -4.21
C ASP A 381 1.57 19.34 -4.06
N GLU A 382 0.42 18.90 -3.57
CA GLU A 382 0.11 17.48 -3.38
C GLU A 382 0.19 16.71 -4.71
N ASP A 383 -0.40 17.24 -5.79
CA ASP A 383 -0.40 16.57 -7.09
C ASP A 383 0.96 16.62 -7.76
N PHE A 384 1.76 17.67 -7.52
CA PHE A 384 3.15 17.73 -7.99
C PHE A 384 3.99 16.60 -7.39
N VAL A 385 3.86 16.38 -6.08
CA VAL A 385 4.52 15.25 -5.39
C VAL A 385 4.00 13.91 -5.90
N THR A 386 2.67 13.78 -6.09
CA THR A 386 2.05 12.55 -6.58
C THR A 386 2.51 12.18 -7.98
N VAL A 387 2.66 13.15 -8.91
CA VAL A 387 3.20 12.90 -10.25
C VAL A 387 4.62 12.31 -10.18
N HIS A 388 5.48 12.84 -9.33
CA HIS A 388 6.83 12.30 -9.16
C HIS A 388 6.81 10.88 -8.59
N HIS A 389 5.90 10.58 -7.65
CA HIS A 389 5.70 9.25 -7.10
C HIS A 389 5.23 8.25 -8.16
N GLU A 390 4.18 8.57 -8.91
CA GLU A 390 3.63 7.68 -9.94
C GLU A 390 4.63 7.40 -11.07
N LEU A 391 5.40 8.41 -11.47
CA LEU A 391 6.47 8.19 -12.44
C LEU A 391 7.56 7.26 -11.90
N GLY A 392 7.78 7.21 -10.58
CA GLY A 392 8.64 6.20 -9.95
C GLY A 392 8.21 4.79 -10.31
N HIS A 393 6.90 4.51 -10.29
CA HIS A 393 6.38 3.22 -10.74
C HIS A 393 6.61 2.97 -12.23
N ASN A 394 6.33 3.95 -13.11
CA ASN A 394 6.54 3.80 -14.55
C ASN A 394 8.01 3.53 -14.91
N PHE A 395 8.95 4.24 -14.28
CA PHE A 395 10.37 4.01 -14.53
C PHE A 395 10.85 2.66 -13.96
N TYR A 396 10.27 2.17 -12.86
CA TYR A 396 10.55 0.84 -12.36
C TYR A 396 10.02 -0.24 -13.31
N GLN A 397 8.75 -0.12 -13.74
CA GLN A 397 8.13 -1.02 -14.74
C GLN A 397 9.00 -1.12 -16.00
N ARG A 398 9.44 0.01 -16.52
CA ARG A 398 10.30 0.08 -17.69
C ARG A 398 11.68 -0.55 -17.48
N ALA A 399 12.23 -0.43 -16.27
CA ALA A 399 13.58 -0.95 -15.99
C ALA A 399 13.62 -2.48 -16.03
N TYR A 400 12.61 -3.17 -15.49
CA TYR A 400 12.57 -4.64 -15.47
C TYR A 400 11.92 -5.29 -16.71
N LYS A 401 11.49 -4.54 -17.70
CA LYS A 401 10.81 -5.08 -18.91
C LYS A 401 11.59 -6.16 -19.68
N HIS A 402 12.89 -6.27 -19.47
CA HIS A 402 13.74 -7.29 -20.09
C HIS A 402 13.82 -8.59 -19.30
N GLN A 403 13.21 -8.63 -18.12
CA GLN A 403 13.13 -9.84 -17.31
C GLN A 403 12.09 -10.83 -17.88
N PRO A 404 12.21 -12.15 -17.61
CA PRO A 404 11.11 -13.08 -17.77
C PRO A 404 9.86 -12.61 -17.00
N PHE A 405 8.67 -12.94 -17.53
CA PHE A 405 7.39 -12.44 -16.98
C PHE A 405 7.26 -12.64 -15.46
N MET A 406 7.65 -13.81 -14.94
CA MET A 406 7.59 -14.07 -13.49
C MET A 406 8.48 -13.16 -12.64
N PHE A 407 9.42 -12.44 -13.25
CA PHE A 407 10.31 -11.50 -12.56
C PHE A 407 10.00 -10.02 -12.84
N MET A 408 8.98 -9.73 -13.63
CA MET A 408 8.56 -8.36 -13.96
C MET A 408 7.71 -7.74 -12.84
N ASN A 409 8.36 -7.49 -11.69
CA ASN A 409 7.77 -6.76 -10.56
C ASN A 409 8.91 -6.19 -9.70
N GLY A 410 8.57 -5.35 -8.70
CA GLY A 410 9.52 -4.90 -7.68
C GLY A 410 10.07 -6.07 -6.87
N ALA A 411 11.29 -5.93 -6.35
CA ALA A 411 11.99 -7.00 -5.61
C ALA A 411 11.16 -7.60 -4.45
N ASN A 412 10.31 -6.78 -3.83
CA ASN A 412 9.11 -7.17 -3.08
C ASN A 412 8.08 -6.05 -3.20
N ASP A 413 6.88 -6.24 -2.69
CA ASP A 413 5.77 -5.28 -2.84
C ASP A 413 6.00 -3.92 -2.12
N GLY A 414 6.94 -3.84 -1.17
CA GLY A 414 7.36 -2.58 -0.55
C GLY A 414 8.31 -1.75 -1.42
N PHE A 415 9.03 -2.35 -2.36
CA PHE A 415 10.01 -1.64 -3.20
C PHE A 415 9.35 -0.68 -4.18
N HIS A 416 8.25 -1.08 -4.82
CA HIS A 416 7.55 -0.21 -5.77
C HIS A 416 7.09 1.10 -5.10
N GLU A 417 6.42 0.98 -3.96
CA GLU A 417 5.97 2.13 -3.18
C GLU A 417 7.16 2.96 -2.66
N ALA A 418 8.22 2.29 -2.20
CA ALA A 418 9.39 2.97 -1.68
C ALA A 418 10.13 3.80 -2.73
N ILE A 419 10.16 3.37 -4.01
CA ILE A 419 10.79 4.14 -5.09
C ILE A 419 10.02 5.42 -5.36
N GLY A 420 8.71 5.37 -5.55
CA GLY A 420 7.88 6.56 -5.75
C GLY A 420 8.06 7.56 -4.59
N ASP A 421 7.99 7.07 -3.37
CA ASP A 421 8.19 7.86 -2.15
C ASP A 421 9.63 8.42 -2.03
N THR A 422 10.66 7.70 -2.50
CA THR A 422 12.06 8.18 -2.50
C THR A 422 12.23 9.39 -3.40
N ILE A 423 11.63 9.34 -4.59
CA ILE A 423 11.64 10.49 -5.51
C ILE A 423 10.87 11.67 -4.90
N ALA A 424 9.72 11.41 -4.29
CA ALA A 424 8.94 12.42 -3.59
C ALA A 424 9.71 13.11 -2.44
N LEU A 425 10.56 12.38 -1.69
CA LEU A 425 11.44 12.96 -0.67
C LEU A 425 12.47 13.93 -1.25
N SER A 426 12.89 13.77 -2.51
CA SER A 426 13.83 14.65 -3.18
C SER A 426 13.22 15.98 -3.64
N ILE A 427 11.91 16.19 -3.49
CA ILE A 427 11.26 17.48 -3.75
C ILE A 427 11.53 18.42 -2.56
N THR A 428 12.78 18.83 -2.44
CA THR A 428 13.26 19.75 -1.40
C THR A 428 13.31 21.18 -1.93
N PRO A 429 13.47 22.21 -1.07
CA PRO A 429 13.72 23.57 -1.53
C PRO A 429 14.94 23.68 -2.47
N GLU A 430 15.97 22.85 -2.24
CA GLU A 430 17.15 22.75 -3.11
C GLU A 430 16.78 22.29 -4.51
N TYR A 431 15.95 21.25 -4.65
CA TYR A 431 15.40 20.80 -5.94
C TYR A 431 14.56 21.90 -6.60
N LEU A 432 13.65 22.53 -5.86
CA LEU A 432 12.79 23.59 -6.40
C LEU A 432 13.62 24.78 -6.94
N LYS A 433 14.78 25.09 -6.32
CA LYS A 433 15.72 26.06 -6.84
C LYS A 433 16.41 25.57 -8.11
N GLN A 434 16.87 24.32 -8.14
CA GLN A 434 17.56 23.73 -9.30
C GLN A 434 16.68 23.76 -10.56
N VAL A 435 15.37 23.53 -10.40
CA VAL A 435 14.41 23.54 -11.51
C VAL A 435 13.76 24.91 -11.77
N GLY A 436 14.20 25.98 -11.05
CA GLY A 436 13.78 27.35 -11.29
C GLY A 436 12.38 27.70 -10.78
N LEU A 437 11.81 26.88 -9.90
CA LEU A 437 10.53 27.21 -9.24
C LEU A 437 10.69 28.25 -8.14
N ILE A 438 11.84 28.29 -7.47
CA ILE A 438 12.21 29.33 -6.52
C ILE A 438 13.60 29.91 -6.88
N ASP A 439 13.83 31.20 -6.62
CA ASP A 439 15.08 31.86 -6.94
C ASP A 439 16.16 31.58 -5.89
N LYS A 440 15.76 31.43 -4.63
CA LYS A 440 16.65 31.10 -3.51
C LYS A 440 15.96 30.13 -2.54
N VAL A 441 16.75 29.27 -1.92
CA VAL A 441 16.29 28.44 -0.82
C VAL A 441 15.90 29.35 0.34
N PRO A 442 14.64 29.31 0.83
CA PRO A 442 14.22 30.17 1.93
C PRO A 442 14.86 29.70 3.24
N GLU A 443 15.04 30.66 4.15
CA GLU A 443 15.31 30.33 5.55
C GLU A 443 14.04 29.71 6.13
N SER A 444 14.00 28.38 6.20
CA SER A 444 12.87 27.60 6.69
C SER A 444 13.10 27.11 8.12
N ASP A 445 12.01 26.92 8.83
CA ASP A 445 12.01 26.17 10.08
C ASP A 445 11.96 24.66 9.79
N ASP A 446 13.12 24.02 9.82
CA ASP A 446 13.23 22.57 9.58
C ASP A 446 12.35 21.76 10.52
N THR A 447 12.14 22.24 11.75
CA THR A 447 11.27 21.57 12.72
C THR A 447 9.83 21.49 12.23
N ALA A 448 9.31 22.57 11.66
CA ALA A 448 7.95 22.61 11.11
C ALA A 448 7.77 21.65 9.92
N LEU A 449 8.74 21.64 9.00
CA LEU A 449 8.76 20.74 7.86
C LEU A 449 8.82 19.27 8.32
N LEU A 450 9.78 18.95 9.17
CA LEU A 450 9.99 17.60 9.67
C LEU A 450 8.83 17.11 10.53
N LEU A 451 8.20 17.96 11.35
CA LEU A 451 7.01 17.62 12.12
C LEU A 451 5.84 17.27 11.21
N ARG A 452 5.59 18.07 10.17
CA ARG A 452 4.54 17.78 9.19
C ARG A 452 4.76 16.43 8.50
N GLN A 453 6.00 16.16 8.07
CA GLN A 453 6.36 14.88 7.45
C GLN A 453 6.27 13.71 8.44
N ALA A 454 6.67 13.90 9.70
CA ALA A 454 6.57 12.85 10.71
C ALA A 454 5.11 12.51 11.07
N MET A 455 4.21 13.49 11.05
CA MET A 455 2.77 13.26 11.28
C MET A 455 2.10 12.46 10.14
N ASP A 456 2.72 12.37 8.98
CA ASP A 456 2.34 11.47 7.90
C ASP A 456 3.13 10.14 8.01
N LYS A 457 4.45 10.20 7.86
CA LYS A 457 5.29 9.03 7.62
C LYS A 457 5.59 8.22 8.89
N VAL A 458 5.89 8.88 10.01
CA VAL A 458 6.20 8.21 11.29
C VAL A 458 4.93 7.78 12.01
N ALA A 459 3.89 8.60 12.02
CA ALA A 459 2.60 8.28 12.64
C ALA A 459 1.95 7.04 12.03
N PHE A 460 2.17 6.79 10.74
CA PHE A 460 1.62 5.64 10.02
C PHE A 460 2.23 4.29 10.44
N LEU A 461 3.50 4.26 10.84
CA LEU A 461 4.26 3.03 11.00
C LEU A 461 3.59 1.97 11.89
N PRO A 462 3.12 2.29 13.12
CA PRO A 462 2.51 1.26 13.97
C PRO A 462 1.19 0.72 13.41
N PHE A 463 0.42 1.53 12.70
CA PHE A 463 -0.80 1.08 12.04
C PHE A 463 -0.49 0.22 10.82
N GLY A 464 0.50 0.61 10.01
CA GLY A 464 0.99 -0.17 8.88
C GLY A 464 1.47 -1.56 9.28
N LEU A 465 2.11 -1.67 10.46
CA LEU A 465 2.57 -2.92 11.02
C LEU A 465 1.43 -3.77 11.61
N MET A 466 0.56 -3.18 12.46
CA MET A 466 -0.32 -3.96 13.32
C MET A 466 -1.47 -4.65 12.57
N ILE A 467 -1.90 -4.14 11.41
CA ILE A 467 -2.99 -4.74 10.63
C ILE A 467 -2.66 -6.18 10.25
N ASP A 468 -1.47 -6.40 9.70
CA ASP A 468 -1.06 -7.75 9.28
C ASP A 468 -0.58 -8.59 10.46
N GLN A 469 -0.01 -7.99 11.51
CA GLN A 469 0.22 -8.69 12.78
C GLN A 469 -1.09 -9.29 13.33
N TRP A 470 -2.21 -8.56 13.24
CA TRP A 470 -3.52 -9.07 13.61
C TRP A 470 -3.98 -10.18 12.64
N ARG A 471 -3.89 -9.98 11.33
CA ARG A 471 -4.33 -10.96 10.32
C ARG A 471 -3.53 -12.26 10.40
N TRP A 472 -2.20 -12.19 10.55
CA TRP A 472 -1.38 -13.40 10.68
C TRP A 472 -1.77 -14.23 11.89
N LYS A 473 -2.06 -13.60 13.03
CA LYS A 473 -2.55 -14.27 14.23
C LYS A 473 -3.98 -14.80 14.11
N VAL A 474 -4.79 -14.22 13.24
CA VAL A 474 -6.11 -14.75 12.87
C VAL A 474 -5.94 -15.97 11.96
N PHE A 475 -5.06 -15.91 10.96
CA PHE A 475 -4.80 -17.01 10.05
C PHE A 475 -4.20 -18.23 10.77
N ASP A 476 -3.23 -18.06 11.65
CA ASP A 476 -2.62 -19.17 12.39
C ASP A 476 -3.49 -19.68 13.55
N GLY A 477 -4.59 -18.99 13.87
CA GLY A 477 -5.56 -19.35 14.89
C GLY A 477 -5.16 -18.98 16.32
N GLU A 478 -4.11 -18.17 16.52
CA GLU A 478 -3.79 -17.58 17.83
C GLU A 478 -4.93 -16.66 18.29
N ILE A 479 -5.46 -15.82 17.38
CA ILE A 479 -6.66 -15.01 17.63
C ILE A 479 -7.89 -15.77 17.13
N LYS A 480 -8.76 -16.15 18.07
CA LYS A 480 -10.01 -16.85 17.79
C LYS A 480 -11.09 -15.88 17.31
N PRO A 481 -12.11 -16.34 16.58
CA PRO A 481 -13.25 -15.50 16.19
C PRO A 481 -13.95 -14.79 17.36
N ALA A 482 -13.94 -15.37 18.57
CA ALA A 482 -14.50 -14.77 19.76
C ALA A 482 -13.70 -13.57 20.30
N ASP A 483 -12.46 -13.38 19.84
CA ASP A 483 -11.50 -12.40 20.36
C ASP A 483 -11.06 -11.37 19.31
N TYR A 484 -11.68 -11.35 18.13
CA TYR A 484 -11.23 -10.54 16.99
C TYR A 484 -11.10 -9.05 17.34
N ASN A 485 -12.13 -8.48 17.97
CA ASN A 485 -12.15 -7.04 18.28
C ASN A 485 -11.26 -6.69 19.46
N ALA A 486 -11.28 -7.52 20.52
CA ALA A 486 -10.41 -7.32 21.70
C ALA A 486 -8.92 -7.41 21.32
N ALA A 487 -8.54 -8.39 20.48
CA ALA A 487 -7.17 -8.53 19.99
C ALA A 487 -6.76 -7.34 19.10
N TRP A 488 -7.66 -6.83 18.26
CA TRP A 488 -7.42 -5.62 17.48
C TRP A 488 -7.07 -4.44 18.37
N TRP A 489 -7.87 -4.17 19.39
CA TRP A 489 -7.62 -3.07 20.31
C TRP A 489 -6.39 -3.29 21.21
N SER A 490 -6.08 -4.53 21.56
CA SER A 490 -4.82 -4.85 22.25
C SER A 490 -3.58 -4.50 21.39
N LEU A 491 -3.62 -4.77 20.08
CA LEU A 491 -2.53 -4.41 19.17
C LEU A 491 -2.47 -2.89 18.93
N ARG A 492 -3.62 -2.22 18.82
CA ARG A 492 -3.66 -0.75 18.74
C ARG A 492 -3.08 -0.09 19.99
N ALA A 493 -3.42 -0.58 21.18
CA ALA A 493 -2.81 -0.13 22.42
C ALA A 493 -1.30 -0.39 22.44
N LYS A 494 -0.86 -1.59 22.04
CA LYS A 494 0.56 -1.97 22.03
C LYS A 494 1.40 -1.10 21.08
N TYR A 495 0.96 -0.95 19.82
CA TYR A 495 1.78 -0.32 18.77
C TYR A 495 1.48 1.16 18.57
N GLN A 496 0.20 1.57 18.60
CA GLN A 496 -0.17 2.96 18.34
C GLN A 496 -0.31 3.81 19.61
N GLY A 497 -0.52 3.22 20.79
CA GLY A 497 -0.81 3.98 22.00
C GLY A 497 -2.14 4.72 21.91
N VAL A 498 -3.18 4.08 21.37
CA VAL A 498 -4.51 4.68 21.22
C VAL A 498 -5.59 3.84 21.88
N VAL A 499 -6.66 4.53 22.29
CA VAL A 499 -7.88 3.93 22.85
C VAL A 499 -9.10 4.34 22.03
N PRO A 500 -10.16 3.50 21.97
CA PRO A 500 -11.39 3.88 21.31
C PRO A 500 -12.11 5.00 22.08
N PRO A 501 -12.82 5.91 21.40
CA PRO A 501 -13.57 6.98 22.09
C PRO A 501 -14.83 6.50 22.82
N VAL A 502 -15.30 5.29 22.52
CA VAL A 502 -16.45 4.61 23.11
C VAL A 502 -16.10 3.17 23.43
N ALA A 503 -16.79 2.58 24.40
CA ALA A 503 -16.60 1.17 24.74
C ALA A 503 -16.83 0.27 23.52
N ARG A 504 -15.95 -0.72 23.36
CA ARG A 504 -16.02 -1.71 22.27
C ARG A 504 -16.13 -3.11 22.85
N THR A 505 -16.86 -3.94 22.16
CA THR A 505 -17.13 -5.33 22.56
C THR A 505 -16.90 -6.27 21.36
N GLU A 506 -17.11 -7.56 21.56
CA GLU A 506 -17.09 -8.53 20.47
C GLU A 506 -18.37 -8.52 19.58
N ALA A 507 -19.38 -7.71 19.94
CA ALA A 507 -20.46 -7.39 19.00
C ALA A 507 -20.01 -6.44 17.88
N ASP A 508 -18.90 -5.74 18.09
CA ASP A 508 -18.24 -4.90 17.11
C ASP A 508 -17.26 -5.72 16.27
N PHE A 509 -16.86 -5.18 15.12
CA PHE A 509 -15.78 -5.72 14.29
C PHE A 509 -15.03 -4.57 13.62
N ASP A 510 -14.27 -3.83 14.42
CA ASP A 510 -13.54 -2.63 13.97
C ASP A 510 -12.53 -2.90 12.85
N PRO A 511 -11.86 -4.08 12.77
CA PRO A 511 -11.04 -4.43 11.60
C PRO A 511 -11.81 -4.33 10.28
N GLY A 512 -13.10 -4.68 10.27
CA GLY A 512 -13.97 -4.60 9.09
C GLY A 512 -14.21 -3.18 8.58
N ALA A 513 -13.99 -2.16 9.41
CA ALA A 513 -14.11 -0.75 9.02
C ALA A 513 -12.87 -0.21 8.27
N LYS A 514 -11.83 -1.03 8.05
CA LYS A 514 -10.67 -0.71 7.21
C LYS A 514 -10.67 -1.57 5.95
N TYR A 515 -10.78 -0.93 4.78
CA TYR A 515 -10.92 -1.61 3.47
C TYR A 515 -10.02 -2.84 3.29
N HIS A 516 -8.75 -2.74 3.68
CA HIS A 516 -7.76 -3.80 3.46
C HIS A 516 -8.07 -5.11 4.18
N VAL A 517 -8.92 -5.09 5.20
CA VAL A 517 -9.35 -6.31 5.91
C VAL A 517 -10.46 -7.02 5.13
N PRO A 518 -11.64 -6.43 4.85
CA PRO A 518 -12.67 -7.06 4.03
C PRO A 518 -12.26 -7.22 2.57
N GLY A 519 -11.46 -6.32 2.01
CA GLY A 519 -10.90 -6.41 0.66
C GLY A 519 -9.69 -7.33 0.53
N ASN A 520 -9.27 -7.96 1.62
CA ASN A 520 -8.18 -8.95 1.67
C ASN A 520 -6.84 -8.49 1.06
N VAL A 521 -6.48 -7.22 1.22
CA VAL A 521 -5.24 -6.64 0.68
C VAL A 521 -4.14 -6.68 1.73
N PRO A 522 -2.97 -7.32 1.49
CA PRO A 522 -1.82 -7.26 2.40
C PRO A 522 -1.40 -5.81 2.69
N TYR A 523 -1.04 -5.52 3.93
CA TYR A 523 -0.81 -4.15 4.40
C TYR A 523 0.63 -3.85 4.83
N THR A 524 1.40 -4.86 5.19
CA THR A 524 2.80 -4.72 5.65
C THR A 524 3.70 -4.04 4.61
N ARG A 525 3.37 -4.15 3.31
CA ARG A 525 4.06 -3.44 2.22
C ARG A 525 4.23 -1.94 2.49
N TYR A 526 3.21 -1.29 3.05
CA TYR A 526 3.25 0.15 3.36
C TYR A 526 4.17 0.47 4.53
N PHE A 527 4.21 -0.40 5.54
CA PHE A 527 5.17 -0.28 6.63
C PHE A 527 6.61 -0.39 6.12
N LEU A 528 6.88 -1.37 5.25
CA LEU A 528 8.19 -1.55 4.65
C LEU A 528 8.57 -0.39 3.74
N ALA A 529 7.65 0.05 2.89
CA ALA A 529 7.87 1.17 1.98
C ALA A 529 8.23 2.46 2.73
N ARG A 530 7.53 2.75 3.84
CA ARG A 530 7.82 3.92 4.68
C ARG A 530 9.22 3.88 5.30
N ILE A 531 9.83 2.72 5.47
CA ILE A 531 11.21 2.56 5.97
C ILE A 531 12.19 2.58 4.81
N LEU A 532 11.95 1.76 3.77
CA LEU A 532 12.82 1.61 2.61
C LEU A 532 13.04 2.92 1.86
N GLN A 533 12.03 3.79 1.75
CA GLN A 533 12.17 5.09 1.08
C GLN A 533 13.32 5.92 1.66
N PHE A 534 13.51 5.90 2.99
CA PHE A 534 14.61 6.65 3.62
C PHE A 534 15.95 5.94 3.41
N GLN A 535 15.99 4.61 3.39
CA GLN A 535 17.21 3.86 3.13
C GLN A 535 17.68 4.07 1.69
N PHE A 536 16.77 4.04 0.72
CA PHE A 536 17.05 4.37 -0.67
C PHE A 536 17.49 5.83 -0.82
N TYR A 537 16.75 6.74 -0.21
CA TYR A 537 17.05 8.18 -0.24
C TYR A 537 18.44 8.49 0.30
N ARG A 538 18.79 7.91 1.47
CA ARG A 538 20.15 8.05 2.05
C ARG A 538 21.22 7.55 1.11
N ALA A 539 21.02 6.39 0.48
CA ALA A 539 21.96 5.83 -0.47
C ALA A 539 22.16 6.74 -1.70
N MET A 540 21.05 7.23 -2.26
CA MET A 540 21.07 8.18 -3.39
C MET A 540 21.78 9.48 -3.03
N CYS A 541 21.52 10.03 -1.86
CA CYS A 541 22.15 11.25 -1.37
C CYS A 541 23.66 11.08 -1.14
N ARG A 542 24.08 9.94 -0.58
CA ARG A 542 25.52 9.62 -0.41
C ARG A 542 26.23 9.50 -1.74
N GLU A 543 25.60 8.81 -2.71
CA GLU A 543 26.16 8.70 -4.06
C GLU A 543 26.23 10.05 -4.77
N ALA A 544 25.28 10.95 -4.51
CA ALA A 544 25.30 12.33 -5.02
C ALA A 544 26.35 13.21 -4.34
N GLY A 545 27.10 12.70 -3.34
CA GLY A 545 28.10 13.46 -2.61
C GLY A 545 27.50 14.53 -1.70
N GLN A 546 26.24 14.41 -1.30
CA GLN A 546 25.57 15.38 -0.46
C GLN A 546 26.27 15.50 0.90
N ILE A 547 26.63 16.73 1.26
CA ILE A 547 27.15 17.11 2.58
C ILE A 547 26.07 17.96 3.26
N GLY A 548 25.62 17.56 4.45
CA GLY A 548 24.62 18.30 5.22
C GLY A 548 23.46 17.41 5.69
N PRO A 549 22.41 18.00 6.26
CA PRO A 549 21.28 17.27 6.78
C PRO A 549 20.57 16.48 5.68
N LEU A 550 20.25 15.21 5.96
CA LEU A 550 19.64 14.31 4.98
C LEU A 550 18.30 14.85 4.44
N HIS A 551 17.47 15.50 5.27
CA HIS A 551 16.18 16.07 4.87
C HIS A 551 16.27 17.28 3.91
N ARG A 552 17.46 17.78 3.62
CA ARG A 552 17.71 18.85 2.64
C ARG A 552 18.40 18.36 1.37
N CYS A 553 18.64 17.05 1.26
CA CYS A 553 19.30 16.49 0.09
C CYS A 553 18.44 16.64 -1.18
N SER A 554 19.10 16.92 -2.29
CA SER A 554 18.58 16.70 -3.63
C SER A 554 19.61 15.92 -4.42
N PHE A 555 19.23 14.81 -5.01
CA PHE A 555 20.05 14.04 -5.94
C PHE A 555 19.67 14.29 -7.41
N TYR A 556 18.87 15.32 -7.68
CA TYR A 556 18.57 15.79 -9.03
C TYR A 556 19.87 16.07 -9.80
N ASP A 557 19.89 15.73 -11.09
CA ASP A 557 21.04 15.88 -12.00
C ASP A 557 22.28 15.04 -11.61
N ASN A 558 22.10 13.94 -10.83
CA ASN A 558 23.19 13.05 -10.47
C ASN A 558 23.09 11.69 -11.18
N LYS A 559 23.81 11.55 -12.29
CA LYS A 559 23.79 10.33 -13.12
C LYS A 559 24.39 9.11 -12.43
N ALA A 560 25.33 9.28 -11.50
CA ALA A 560 25.91 8.16 -10.75
C ALA A 560 24.87 7.55 -9.81
N ALA A 561 24.13 8.38 -9.06
CA ALA A 561 23.01 7.95 -8.25
C ALA A 561 21.92 7.26 -9.11
N GLY A 562 21.60 7.85 -10.27
CA GLY A 562 20.63 7.26 -11.21
C GLY A 562 21.07 5.90 -11.77
N ALA A 563 22.36 5.73 -12.07
CA ALA A 563 22.90 4.44 -12.55
C ALA A 563 22.76 3.34 -11.49
N LYS A 564 23.05 3.63 -10.22
CA LYS A 564 22.85 2.67 -9.11
C LYS A 564 21.38 2.34 -8.91
N LEU A 565 20.51 3.35 -8.94
CA LEU A 565 19.07 3.14 -8.87
C LEU A 565 18.62 2.21 -10.00
N ASN A 566 18.96 2.53 -11.25
CA ASN A 566 18.55 1.73 -12.41
C ASN A 566 19.07 0.29 -12.34
N ALA A 567 20.30 0.09 -11.86
CA ALA A 567 20.86 -1.26 -11.67
C ALA A 567 20.01 -2.11 -10.69
N MET A 568 19.49 -1.52 -9.62
CA MET A 568 18.56 -2.20 -8.71
C MET A 568 17.21 -2.46 -9.39
N LEU A 569 16.64 -1.47 -10.06
CA LEU A 569 15.33 -1.57 -10.70
C LEU A 569 15.28 -2.68 -11.76
N GLN A 570 16.38 -2.83 -12.55
CA GLN A 570 16.49 -3.85 -13.61
C GLN A 570 16.43 -5.28 -13.09
N LEU A 571 16.74 -5.53 -11.83
CA LEU A 571 16.67 -6.87 -11.25
C LEU A 571 15.23 -7.39 -11.14
N GLY A 572 14.25 -6.52 -10.98
CA GLY A 572 12.88 -6.96 -10.71
C GLY A 572 12.84 -7.95 -9.56
N MET A 573 12.12 -9.06 -9.74
CA MET A 573 12.06 -10.20 -8.79
C MET A 573 13.05 -11.34 -9.13
N SER A 574 13.99 -11.14 -10.07
CA SER A 574 14.91 -12.20 -10.48
C SER A 574 15.88 -12.64 -9.38
N LYS A 575 16.11 -11.76 -8.40
CA LYS A 575 16.94 -12.01 -7.21
C LYS A 575 16.13 -11.81 -5.93
N PRO A 576 16.52 -12.46 -4.83
CA PRO A 576 15.98 -12.12 -3.52
C PRO A 576 16.18 -10.63 -3.22
N TRP A 577 15.19 -10.01 -2.54
CA TRP A 577 15.21 -8.57 -2.25
C TRP A 577 16.48 -8.08 -1.51
N PRO A 578 17.20 -8.88 -0.66
CA PRO A 578 18.46 -8.41 -0.07
C PRO A 578 19.54 -8.11 -1.10
N GLU A 579 19.61 -8.89 -2.20
CA GLU A 579 20.55 -8.62 -3.29
C GLU A 579 20.17 -7.35 -4.06
N ALA A 580 18.88 -7.12 -4.30
CA ALA A 580 18.40 -5.90 -4.92
C ALA A 580 18.70 -4.67 -4.03
N LEU A 581 18.41 -4.74 -2.73
CA LEU A 581 18.72 -3.70 -1.77
C LEU A 581 20.23 -3.37 -1.76
N LYS A 582 21.08 -4.40 -1.72
CA LYS A 582 22.54 -4.24 -1.75
C LYS A 582 23.04 -3.52 -2.99
N THR A 583 22.41 -3.76 -4.13
CA THR A 583 22.81 -3.13 -5.40
C THR A 583 22.71 -1.60 -5.33
N LEU A 584 21.69 -1.06 -4.68
CA LEU A 584 21.53 0.38 -4.50
C LEU A 584 22.29 0.90 -3.26
N THR A 585 22.14 0.22 -2.12
CA THR A 585 22.51 0.77 -0.81
C THR A 585 23.85 0.26 -0.28
N GLY A 586 24.35 -0.87 -0.79
CA GLY A 586 25.45 -1.63 -0.22
C GLY A 586 25.07 -2.47 1.00
N GLU A 587 23.81 -2.41 1.45
CA GLU A 587 23.28 -3.09 2.64
C GLU A 587 22.37 -4.25 2.20
N GLU A 588 22.47 -5.42 2.84
CA GLU A 588 21.63 -6.59 2.53
C GLU A 588 20.39 -6.71 3.44
N ARG A 589 20.21 -5.75 4.35
CA ARG A 589 19.15 -5.77 5.36
C ARG A 589 18.39 -4.47 5.39
N MET A 590 17.08 -4.55 5.52
CA MET A 590 16.27 -3.37 5.77
C MET A 590 16.71 -2.70 7.08
N ASP A 591 16.86 -1.39 7.09
CA ASP A 591 17.30 -0.64 8.26
C ASP A 591 16.60 0.71 8.37
N ALA A 592 16.00 0.95 9.52
CA ALA A 592 15.33 2.21 9.80
C ALA A 592 16.29 3.32 10.27
N GLY A 593 17.60 3.05 10.35
CA GLY A 593 18.61 4.05 10.72
C GLY A 593 18.61 5.28 9.82
N ALA A 594 18.29 5.10 8.53
CA ALA A 594 18.15 6.23 7.60
C ALA A 594 16.97 7.15 7.96
N MET A 595 15.83 6.59 8.36
CA MET A 595 14.69 7.37 8.86
C MET A 595 15.05 8.09 10.16
N MET A 596 15.73 7.41 11.07
CA MET A 596 16.19 8.01 12.32
C MET A 596 17.18 9.17 12.08
N GLU A 597 18.07 9.03 11.09
CA GLU A 597 19.00 10.10 10.65
C GLU A 597 18.22 11.28 10.07
N TYR A 598 17.25 11.02 9.19
CA TYR A 598 16.43 12.06 8.56
C TYR A 598 15.66 12.89 9.59
N PHE A 599 15.06 12.25 10.58
CA PHE A 599 14.27 12.90 11.63
C PHE A 599 15.07 13.24 12.90
N ALA A 600 16.39 13.08 12.93
CA ALA A 600 17.19 13.35 14.12
C ALA A 600 17.01 14.78 14.70
N PRO A 601 16.95 15.86 13.87
CA PRO A 601 16.70 17.20 14.40
C PRO A 601 15.32 17.32 15.06
N LEU A 602 14.28 16.72 14.44
CA LEU A 602 12.94 16.70 15.00
C LEU A 602 12.89 15.88 16.30
N LYS A 603 13.51 14.70 16.32
CA LYS A 603 13.55 13.86 17.53
C LYS A 603 14.13 14.61 18.72
N LYS A 604 15.25 15.30 18.50
CA LYS A 604 15.86 16.12 19.53
C LYS A 604 14.89 17.19 20.05
N TRP A 605 14.27 17.94 19.13
CA TRP A 605 13.31 18.98 19.49
C TRP A 605 12.10 18.42 20.25
N LEU A 606 11.53 17.28 19.79
CA LEU A 606 10.40 16.61 20.47
C LEU A 606 10.77 16.21 21.91
N ASP A 607 11.96 15.66 22.11
CA ASP A 607 12.43 15.26 23.45
C ASP A 607 12.58 16.48 24.38
N GLU A 608 13.11 17.59 23.86
CA GLU A 608 13.21 18.86 24.59
C GLU A 608 11.81 19.40 24.98
N GLN A 609 10.84 19.36 24.04
CA GLN A 609 9.46 19.80 24.34
C GLN A 609 8.77 18.91 25.37
N ASN A 610 8.94 17.59 25.27
CA ASN A 610 8.37 16.63 26.22
C ASN A 610 9.00 16.79 27.62
N ALA A 611 10.30 16.98 27.69
CA ALA A 611 11.01 17.24 28.94
C ALA A 611 10.55 18.55 29.59
N ALA A 612 10.42 19.63 28.80
CA ALA A 612 9.93 20.93 29.27
C ALA A 612 8.48 20.86 29.79
N ALA A 613 7.67 19.98 29.21
CA ALA A 613 6.32 19.71 29.68
C ALA A 613 6.26 18.78 30.92
N GLY A 614 7.39 18.24 31.38
CA GLY A 614 7.47 17.30 32.50
C GLY A 614 6.82 15.93 32.21
N VAL A 615 6.71 15.53 30.93
CA VAL A 615 6.06 14.28 30.54
C VAL A 615 7.08 13.26 30.06
N LYS A 616 6.90 12.01 30.49
CA LYS A 616 7.70 10.88 30.00
C LYS A 616 7.18 10.44 28.63
N SER A 617 8.11 10.16 27.72
CA SER A 617 7.76 9.64 26.39
C SER A 617 7.11 8.26 26.45
N GLY A 618 6.14 8.06 25.56
CA GLY A 618 5.39 6.82 25.43
C GLY A 618 4.12 6.75 26.31
N TRP A 619 3.62 5.56 26.47
CA TRP A 619 2.41 5.21 27.22
C TRP A 619 2.60 3.86 27.91
N THR A 620 1.67 3.51 28.80
CA THR A 620 1.65 2.20 29.47
C THR A 620 0.53 1.34 28.88
N VAL A 621 0.86 0.14 28.45
CA VAL A 621 -0.16 -0.86 28.07
C VAL A 621 -0.57 -1.60 29.35
N PRO A 622 -1.85 -1.58 29.74
CA PRO A 622 -2.31 -2.32 30.92
C PRO A 622 -2.00 -3.81 30.78
N ALA A 623 -1.55 -4.44 31.85
CA ALA A 623 -1.48 -5.90 31.91
C ALA A 623 -2.92 -6.46 31.76
N LYS A 624 -3.05 -7.53 30.94
CA LYS A 624 -4.34 -8.22 30.75
C LYS A 624 -4.81 -8.88 32.02
#